data_cfcfcfd70d7624664c60d910e14792d0
#
_entry.id   cfcfcfd70d7624664c60d910e14792d0
#
_cell.length_a   1.000
_cell.length_b   1.000
_cell.length_c   1.000
_cell.angle_alpha   90.00
_cell.angle_beta   90.00
_cell.angle_gamma   90.00
#
_symmetry.space_group_name_H-M   'P 1'
#
loop_
_entity.id
_entity.type
_entity.pdbx_description
1 polymer ?
#
loop_
_entity_poly.entity_id
_entity_poly.type
_entity_poly.pdbx_seq_one_letter_code
_entity_poly.pdbx_strand_id
1 'polypeptide(L)'
;MSLLDDETAAGMVRIPAGTVDLRDDRRGAHWQEDVEPFQLARLPVTLGQYWALTDTAPDPSVSHALPVTNVSWLDAVDLCNRFSDRIGLTPVYSRDATSGEVVRDPAADGYRLPTEAEWQYACKAGTTGYRYGEIDTIAWYEDNSDGRLHDVGGRRPNAWGLYDMLGNVWEWCWDLYDAEVYGAYRTFRGGGWAEAERGCGATVRRRSHPTFAIDDLGFRMARGGTSAPGGKSRD
;
A
#
# COMPACT_ATOMS: atom_id res chain seq x y z
N MET A 1 20.18 -17.58 -7.62
CA MET A 1 19.36 -16.82 -6.65
C MET A 1 18.66 -15.76 -7.47
N SER A 2 17.33 -15.79 -7.51
CA SER A 2 16.52 -14.88 -8.31
C SER A 2 16.53 -13.50 -7.66
N LEU A 3 16.49 -12.41 -8.46
CA LEU A 3 16.37 -11.02 -8.01
C LEU A 3 15.18 -10.79 -7.05
N LEU A 4 14.20 -11.71 -7.06
CA LEU A 4 13.01 -11.65 -6.20
C LEU A 4 13.27 -12.20 -4.79
N ASP A 5 14.20 -13.16 -4.61
CA ASP A 5 14.35 -13.88 -3.35
C ASP A 5 15.08 -13.06 -2.29
N ASP A 6 16.02 -12.21 -2.68
CA ASP A 6 16.89 -11.46 -1.76
C ASP A 6 16.40 -10.00 -1.54
N GLU A 7 15.91 -9.34 -2.58
CA GLU A 7 15.46 -7.94 -2.47
C GLU A 7 14.11 -7.79 -1.75
N THR A 8 13.16 -8.73 -1.95
CA THR A 8 11.85 -8.62 -1.32
C THR A 8 11.89 -9.01 0.15
N ALA A 9 12.62 -10.07 0.51
CA ALA A 9 12.78 -10.47 1.92
C ALA A 9 13.64 -9.46 2.70
N ALA A 10 14.71 -8.94 2.10
CA ALA A 10 15.57 -7.90 2.70
C ALA A 10 14.90 -6.51 2.73
N GLY A 11 13.90 -6.29 1.90
CA GLY A 11 13.16 -5.02 1.82
C GLY A 11 12.01 -4.87 2.80
N MET A 12 11.69 -5.88 3.63
CA MET A 12 10.59 -5.79 4.60
C MET A 12 11.05 -5.13 5.91
N VAL A 13 10.30 -4.15 6.37
CA VAL A 13 10.49 -3.46 7.65
C VAL A 13 9.55 -4.05 8.69
N ARG A 14 10.07 -4.42 9.87
CA ARG A 14 9.23 -4.85 11.00
C ARG A 14 8.57 -3.64 11.64
N ILE A 15 7.25 -3.65 11.69
CA ILE A 15 6.42 -2.63 12.30
C ILE A 15 5.95 -3.15 13.66
N PRO A 16 6.22 -2.45 14.76
CA PRO A 16 5.78 -2.88 16.08
C PRO A 16 4.27 -2.78 16.25
N ALA A 17 3.72 -3.47 17.24
CA ALA A 17 2.34 -3.26 17.66
C ALA A 17 2.13 -1.82 18.15
N GLY A 18 0.91 -1.34 18.03
CA GLY A 18 0.52 -0.03 18.53
C GLY A 18 -0.92 0.32 18.19
N THR A 19 -1.27 1.59 18.33
CA THR A 19 -2.62 2.09 18.07
C THR A 19 -2.54 3.27 17.11
N VAL A 20 -3.50 3.38 16.21
CA VAL A 20 -3.60 4.47 15.23
C VAL A 20 -4.95 5.18 15.31
N ASP A 21 -4.92 6.51 15.31
CA ASP A 21 -6.11 7.34 15.19
C ASP A 21 -6.46 7.48 13.69
N LEU A 22 -7.62 7.01 13.33
CA LEU A 22 -8.20 7.12 12.00
C LEU A 22 -9.32 8.15 11.96
N ARG A 23 -9.56 8.71 10.78
CA ARG A 23 -10.65 9.67 10.60
C ARG A 23 -11.30 9.54 9.22
N ASP A 24 -12.56 9.86 9.17
CA ASP A 24 -13.32 10.10 7.94
C ASP A 24 -13.89 11.51 7.99
N ASP A 25 -13.21 12.46 7.34
CA ASP A 25 -13.60 13.88 7.36
C ASP A 25 -14.96 14.11 6.69
N ARG A 26 -15.38 13.25 5.75
CA ARG A 26 -16.69 13.30 5.11
C ARG A 26 -17.84 13.02 6.08
N ARG A 27 -17.60 12.09 7.02
CA ARG A 27 -18.59 11.70 8.06
C ARG A 27 -18.37 12.41 9.38
N GLY A 28 -17.28 13.17 9.53
CA GLY A 28 -16.85 13.73 10.80
C GLY A 28 -16.53 12.67 11.86
N ALA A 29 -16.20 11.45 11.42
CA ALA A 29 -15.96 10.32 12.31
C ALA A 29 -14.47 10.19 12.65
N HIS A 30 -14.20 9.86 13.91
CA HIS A 30 -12.86 9.56 14.44
C HIS A 30 -12.94 8.25 15.21
N TRP A 31 -11.95 7.37 15.04
CA TRP A 31 -11.86 6.12 15.79
C TRP A 31 -10.41 5.69 15.94
N GLN A 32 -10.16 4.78 16.87
CA GLN A 32 -8.85 4.15 17.05
C GLN A 32 -8.91 2.70 16.58
N GLU A 33 -7.80 2.21 16.04
CA GLU A 33 -7.58 0.80 15.74
C GLU A 33 -6.25 0.35 16.33
N ASP A 34 -6.26 -0.84 16.92
CA ASP A 34 -5.04 -1.52 17.32
C ASP A 34 -4.39 -2.16 16.10
N VAL A 35 -3.08 -2.02 16.02
CA VAL A 35 -2.25 -2.58 14.95
C VAL A 35 -1.37 -3.67 15.55
N GLU A 36 -1.57 -4.91 15.12
CA GLU A 36 -0.70 -6.01 15.49
C GLU A 36 0.67 -5.89 14.82
N PRO A 37 1.73 -6.51 15.37
CA PRO A 37 3.04 -6.49 14.73
C PRO A 37 2.96 -7.12 13.34
N PHE A 38 3.50 -6.43 12.33
CA PHE A 38 3.53 -6.91 10.96
C PHE A 38 4.81 -6.49 10.24
N GLN A 39 4.97 -6.89 9.01
CA GLN A 39 6.03 -6.42 8.14
C GLN A 39 5.42 -5.63 6.98
N LEU A 40 6.08 -4.52 6.61
CA LEU A 40 5.69 -3.68 5.48
C LEU A 40 6.89 -3.51 4.54
N ALA A 41 6.64 -3.61 3.24
CA ALA A 41 7.67 -3.37 2.25
C ALA A 41 8.21 -1.94 2.39
N ARG A 42 9.54 -1.82 2.41
CA ARG A 42 10.27 -0.54 2.51
C ARG A 42 9.87 0.43 1.42
N LEU A 43 9.58 -0.07 0.24
CA LEU A 43 9.30 0.64 -1.00
C LEU A 43 7.96 0.15 -1.59
N PRO A 44 7.28 0.96 -2.41
CA PRO A 44 6.25 0.47 -3.32
C PRO A 44 6.78 -0.63 -4.24
N VAL A 45 5.89 -1.51 -4.72
CA VAL A 45 6.26 -2.53 -5.70
C VAL A 45 6.76 -1.86 -6.97
N THR A 46 7.90 -2.34 -7.50
CA THR A 46 8.54 -1.74 -8.67
C THR A 46 8.16 -2.45 -9.98
N LEU A 47 8.38 -1.77 -11.11
CA LEU A 47 8.25 -2.36 -12.44
C LEU A 47 9.18 -3.56 -12.62
N GLY A 48 10.39 -3.52 -12.08
CA GLY A 48 11.31 -4.66 -12.15
C GLY A 48 10.75 -5.90 -11.45
N GLN A 49 10.14 -5.73 -10.28
CA GLN A 49 9.46 -6.81 -9.57
C GLN A 49 8.23 -7.31 -10.34
N TYR A 50 7.43 -6.41 -10.88
CA TYR A 50 6.26 -6.75 -11.69
C TYR A 50 6.64 -7.59 -12.93
N TRP A 51 7.63 -7.14 -13.70
CA TRP A 51 8.09 -7.88 -14.88
C TRP A 51 8.61 -9.28 -14.55
N ALA A 52 9.37 -9.38 -13.46
CA ALA A 52 9.90 -10.67 -13.02
C ALA A 52 8.79 -11.65 -12.57
N LEU A 53 7.65 -11.15 -12.09
CA LEU A 53 6.50 -11.98 -11.68
C LEU A 53 5.56 -12.36 -12.79
N THR A 54 5.43 -11.50 -13.78
CA THR A 54 4.47 -11.68 -14.87
C THR A 54 5.11 -12.28 -16.11
N ASP A 55 6.41 -12.59 -16.04
CA ASP A 55 7.23 -13.05 -17.18
C ASP A 55 7.13 -12.07 -18.37
N THR A 56 6.84 -10.80 -18.09
CA THR A 56 6.79 -9.73 -19.07
C THR A 56 8.21 -9.28 -19.40
N ALA A 57 8.53 -9.18 -20.68
CA ALA A 57 9.84 -8.69 -21.09
C ALA A 57 10.01 -7.22 -20.64
N PRO A 58 11.13 -6.88 -19.93
CA PRO A 58 11.40 -5.52 -19.55
C PRO A 58 11.54 -4.59 -20.74
N ASP A 59 11.01 -3.36 -20.61
CA ASP A 59 11.30 -2.28 -21.55
C ASP A 59 12.66 -1.66 -21.15
N PRO A 60 13.70 -1.77 -22.00
CA PRO A 60 15.02 -1.26 -21.67
C PRO A 60 15.09 0.27 -21.60
N SER A 61 14.08 0.98 -22.08
CA SER A 61 13.98 2.45 -21.99
C SER A 61 13.37 2.94 -20.69
N VAL A 62 12.82 2.05 -19.86
CA VAL A 62 12.10 2.37 -18.64
C VAL A 62 12.90 1.88 -17.42
N SER A 63 13.03 2.71 -16.39
CA SER A 63 13.71 2.31 -15.15
C SER A 63 12.96 1.18 -14.44
N HIS A 64 13.68 0.12 -14.10
CA HIS A 64 13.18 -0.98 -13.28
C HIS A 64 12.77 -0.56 -11.86
N ALA A 65 13.33 0.55 -11.38
CA ALA A 65 13.07 1.10 -10.06
C ALA A 65 11.85 2.03 -10.01
N LEU A 66 11.18 2.31 -11.12
CA LEU A 66 9.90 3.01 -11.08
C LEU A 66 8.86 2.17 -10.35
N PRO A 67 7.96 2.78 -9.56
CA PRO A 67 6.84 2.05 -8.96
C PRO A 67 5.91 1.52 -10.06
N VAL A 68 5.36 0.33 -9.83
CA VAL A 68 4.31 -0.20 -10.70
C VAL A 68 3.05 0.64 -10.55
N THR A 69 2.46 1.04 -11.67
CA THR A 69 1.20 1.77 -11.74
C THR A 69 0.27 1.15 -12.77
N ASN A 70 -0.90 1.71 -12.97
CA ASN A 70 -1.92 1.13 -13.84
C ASN A 70 -2.31 -0.30 -13.42
N VAL A 71 -2.27 -0.57 -12.12
CA VAL A 71 -2.71 -1.82 -11.50
C VAL A 71 -3.97 -1.57 -10.69
N SER A 72 -4.99 -2.37 -10.93
CA SER A 72 -6.21 -2.36 -10.13
C SER A 72 -5.97 -3.00 -8.76
N TRP A 73 -6.91 -2.83 -7.84
CA TRP A 73 -6.86 -3.53 -6.56
C TRP A 73 -6.89 -5.05 -6.73
N LEU A 74 -7.62 -5.55 -7.73
CA LEU A 74 -7.66 -6.98 -8.08
C LEU A 74 -6.30 -7.46 -8.60
N ASP A 75 -5.62 -6.67 -9.44
CA ASP A 75 -4.28 -7.00 -9.92
C ASP A 75 -3.28 -7.01 -8.76
N ALA A 76 -3.36 -6.05 -7.85
CA ALA A 76 -2.49 -5.97 -6.68
C ALA A 76 -2.64 -7.19 -5.76
N VAL A 77 -3.89 -7.66 -5.54
CA VAL A 77 -4.20 -8.90 -4.81
C VAL A 77 -3.59 -10.12 -5.50
N ASP A 78 -3.79 -10.26 -6.80
CA ASP A 78 -3.24 -11.38 -7.58
C ASP A 78 -1.70 -11.36 -7.60
N LEU A 79 -1.09 -10.17 -7.66
CA LEU A 79 0.35 -9.99 -7.56
C LEU A 79 0.89 -10.40 -6.18
N CYS A 80 0.22 -10.03 -5.09
CA CYS A 80 0.60 -10.48 -3.75
C CYS A 80 0.63 -12.02 -3.65
N ASN A 81 -0.38 -12.69 -4.21
CA ASN A 81 -0.39 -14.16 -4.26
C ASN A 81 0.75 -14.73 -5.10
N ARG A 82 1.02 -14.18 -6.29
CA ARG A 82 2.14 -14.61 -7.13
C ARG A 82 3.49 -14.42 -6.45
N PHE A 83 3.69 -13.31 -5.72
CA PHE A 83 4.89 -13.12 -4.90
C PHE A 83 5.03 -14.20 -3.83
N SER A 84 3.93 -14.54 -3.17
CA SER A 84 3.91 -15.58 -2.15
C SER A 84 4.29 -16.95 -2.74
N ASP A 85 3.63 -17.35 -3.82
CA ASP A 85 3.90 -18.62 -4.51
C ASP A 85 5.36 -18.72 -4.96
N ARG A 86 5.91 -17.63 -5.50
CA ARG A 86 7.28 -17.60 -6.04
C ARG A 86 8.36 -17.94 -5.00
N ILE A 87 8.11 -17.60 -3.74
CA ILE A 87 9.05 -17.85 -2.64
C ILE A 87 8.57 -18.94 -1.67
N GLY A 88 7.53 -19.70 -2.05
CA GLY A 88 7.06 -20.85 -1.29
C GLY A 88 6.24 -20.51 -0.04
N LEU A 89 5.63 -19.32 0.01
CA LEU A 89 4.68 -18.94 1.05
C LEU A 89 3.24 -19.28 0.65
N THR A 90 2.36 -19.42 1.64
CA THR A 90 0.94 -19.66 1.42
C THR A 90 0.25 -18.38 0.93
N PRO A 91 -0.35 -18.35 -0.28
CA PRO A 91 -1.12 -17.21 -0.75
C PRO A 91 -2.22 -16.81 0.22
N VAL A 92 -2.37 -15.49 0.43
CA VAL A 92 -3.33 -14.93 1.40
C VAL A 92 -4.74 -14.86 0.83
N TYR A 93 -4.87 -14.72 -0.49
CA TYR A 93 -6.15 -14.42 -1.10
C TYR A 93 -6.67 -15.59 -1.94
N SER A 94 -7.96 -15.81 -1.84
CA SER A 94 -8.72 -16.70 -2.73
C SER A 94 -9.96 -15.98 -3.25
N ARG A 95 -10.57 -16.52 -4.28
CA ARG A 95 -11.89 -16.05 -4.76
C ARG A 95 -12.97 -17.01 -4.29
N ASP A 96 -14.00 -16.49 -3.66
CA ASP A 96 -15.19 -17.28 -3.35
C ASP A 96 -15.81 -17.82 -4.65
N ALA A 97 -16.04 -19.12 -4.70
CA ALA A 97 -16.50 -19.80 -5.92
C ALA A 97 -17.92 -19.38 -6.36
N THR A 98 -18.71 -18.83 -5.44
CA THR A 98 -20.11 -18.47 -5.69
C THR A 98 -20.26 -16.99 -6.02
N SER A 99 -19.66 -16.11 -5.23
CA SER A 99 -19.77 -14.65 -5.38
C SER A 99 -18.66 -14.04 -6.24
N GLY A 100 -17.53 -14.73 -6.40
CA GLY A 100 -16.32 -14.18 -7.03
C GLY A 100 -15.59 -13.15 -6.16
N GLU A 101 -16.05 -12.91 -4.95
CA GLU A 101 -15.42 -11.99 -4.01
C GLU A 101 -14.05 -12.50 -3.57
N VAL A 102 -13.13 -11.55 -3.37
CA VAL A 102 -11.81 -11.86 -2.82
C VAL A 102 -11.94 -12.06 -1.31
N VAL A 103 -11.52 -13.24 -0.87
CA VAL A 103 -11.51 -13.64 0.54
C VAL A 103 -10.06 -13.71 1.01
N ARG A 104 -9.81 -13.26 2.24
CA ARG A 104 -8.50 -13.32 2.89
C ARG A 104 -8.45 -14.49 3.87
N ASP A 105 -7.42 -15.33 3.76
CA ASP A 105 -7.11 -16.34 4.78
C ASP A 105 -6.20 -15.69 5.85
N PRO A 106 -6.67 -15.52 7.09
CA PRO A 106 -5.88 -14.94 8.17
C PRO A 106 -4.75 -15.86 8.66
N ALA A 107 -4.79 -17.15 8.33
CA ALA A 107 -3.76 -18.12 8.72
C ALA A 107 -2.60 -18.22 7.71
N ALA A 108 -2.77 -17.67 6.50
CA ALA A 108 -1.73 -17.67 5.48
C ALA A 108 -0.59 -16.74 5.83
N ASP A 109 0.63 -17.14 5.49
CA ASP A 109 1.87 -16.43 5.80
C ASP A 109 2.44 -15.63 4.61
N GLY A 110 1.71 -15.57 3.51
CA GLY A 110 2.10 -14.89 2.29
C GLY A 110 2.03 -13.36 2.35
N TYR A 111 2.34 -12.74 1.21
CA TYR A 111 2.19 -11.30 1.02
C TYR A 111 0.74 -10.89 0.82
N ARG A 112 0.44 -9.68 1.24
CA ARG A 112 -0.88 -9.07 1.17
C ARG A 112 -0.80 -7.55 1.03
N LEU A 113 -1.91 -6.91 0.74
CA LEU A 113 -2.04 -5.46 0.91
C LEU A 113 -2.07 -5.13 2.41
N PRO A 114 -1.51 -3.99 2.83
CA PRO A 114 -1.72 -3.49 4.18
C PRO A 114 -3.19 -3.14 4.38
N THR A 115 -3.67 -3.21 5.62
CA THR A 115 -4.91 -2.53 5.97
C THR A 115 -4.69 -1.01 5.98
N GLU A 116 -5.76 -0.25 5.93
CA GLU A 116 -5.72 1.20 6.01
C GLU A 116 -5.08 1.67 7.33
N ALA A 117 -5.39 1.00 8.43
CA ALA A 117 -4.83 1.25 9.75
C ALA A 117 -3.33 0.97 9.79
N GLU A 118 -2.90 -0.19 9.27
CA GLU A 118 -1.48 -0.57 9.15
C GLU A 118 -0.71 0.44 8.32
N TRP A 119 -1.25 0.83 7.15
CA TRP A 119 -0.62 1.80 6.27
C TRP A 119 -0.42 3.16 6.94
N GLN A 120 -1.47 3.71 7.58
CA GLN A 120 -1.40 5.01 8.24
C GLN A 120 -0.47 5.00 9.45
N TYR A 121 -0.53 3.93 10.26
CA TYR A 121 0.36 3.74 11.40
C TYR A 121 1.83 3.70 10.96
N ALA A 122 2.13 2.94 9.92
CA ALA A 122 3.46 2.83 9.35
C ALA A 122 3.94 4.14 8.71
N CYS A 123 3.06 4.87 8.01
CA CYS A 123 3.36 6.17 7.43
C CYS A 123 3.78 7.18 8.50
N LYS A 124 3.03 7.24 9.60
CA LYS A 124 3.33 8.17 10.71
C LYS A 124 4.61 7.82 11.47
N ALA A 125 4.95 6.55 11.60
CA ALA A 125 6.18 6.08 12.26
C ALA A 125 6.48 6.80 13.58
N GLY A 126 5.44 6.95 14.44
CA GLY A 126 5.53 7.62 15.74
C GLY A 126 5.29 9.14 15.71
N THR A 127 5.14 9.76 14.55
CA THR A 127 4.78 11.18 14.47
C THR A 127 3.27 11.40 14.67
N THR A 128 2.89 12.56 15.19
CA THR A 128 1.47 12.95 15.34
C THR A 128 0.98 13.89 14.24
N GLY A 129 1.90 14.43 13.44
CA GLY A 129 1.62 15.41 12.40
C GLY A 129 0.82 14.88 11.21
N TYR A 130 0.47 15.81 10.33
CA TYR A 130 -0.14 15.51 9.03
C TYR A 130 0.82 14.75 8.11
N ARG A 131 2.13 15.04 8.24
CA ARG A 131 3.25 14.41 7.54
C ARG A 131 4.34 14.03 8.52
N TYR A 132 5.22 13.13 8.12
CA TYR A 132 6.38 12.74 8.92
C TYR A 132 7.64 13.62 8.67
N GLY A 133 7.53 14.66 7.85
CA GLY A 133 8.61 15.59 7.55
C GLY A 133 8.17 16.71 6.60
N GLU A 134 9.12 17.56 6.21
CA GLU A 134 8.92 18.62 5.22
C GLU A 134 8.68 18.01 3.84
N ILE A 135 7.59 18.42 3.16
CA ILE A 135 7.07 17.73 1.98
C ILE A 135 8.11 17.61 0.86
N ASP A 136 8.85 18.64 0.57
CA ASP A 136 9.88 18.65 -0.48
C ASP A 136 11.02 17.65 -0.24
N THR A 137 11.18 17.21 1.01
CA THR A 137 12.22 16.26 1.38
C THR A 137 11.74 14.81 1.38
N ILE A 138 10.43 14.57 1.52
CA ILE A 138 9.86 13.24 1.75
C ILE A 138 8.94 12.75 0.63
N ALA A 139 8.50 13.61 -0.30
CA ALA A 139 7.50 13.29 -1.30
C ALA A 139 7.85 13.82 -2.69
N TRP A 140 7.45 13.07 -3.71
CA TRP A 140 7.31 13.54 -5.09
C TRP A 140 5.83 13.87 -5.31
N TYR A 141 5.50 15.13 -5.60
CA TYR A 141 4.14 15.62 -5.77
C TYR A 141 4.09 16.69 -6.88
N GLU A 142 2.93 17.27 -7.16
CA GLU A 142 2.70 18.17 -8.31
C GLU A 142 3.80 19.24 -8.49
N ASP A 143 4.23 19.89 -7.40
CA ASP A 143 5.16 21.02 -7.50
C ASP A 143 6.63 20.61 -7.72
N ASN A 144 7.01 19.35 -7.51
CA ASN A 144 8.42 18.92 -7.57
C ASN A 144 8.67 17.60 -8.32
N SER A 145 7.65 17.00 -8.91
CA SER A 145 7.74 15.73 -9.64
C SER A 145 8.15 15.89 -11.11
N ASP A 146 8.20 17.12 -11.63
CA ASP A 146 8.37 17.38 -13.06
C ASP A 146 7.29 16.69 -13.93
N GLY A 147 6.09 16.50 -13.38
CA GLY A 147 4.95 15.88 -14.05
C GLY A 147 5.14 14.39 -14.39
N ARG A 148 5.92 13.64 -13.60
CA ARG A 148 6.24 12.23 -13.86
C ARG A 148 6.50 11.42 -12.60
N LEU A 149 6.47 10.11 -12.76
CA LEU A 149 6.96 9.15 -11.77
C LEU A 149 8.48 9.25 -11.57
N HIS A 150 8.93 8.93 -10.37
CA HIS A 150 10.34 8.84 -10.01
C HIS A 150 10.67 7.45 -9.48
N ASP A 151 11.93 7.06 -9.59
CA ASP A 151 12.44 5.84 -8.99
C ASP A 151 12.16 5.82 -7.49
N VAL A 152 11.75 4.67 -6.99
CA VAL A 152 11.42 4.52 -5.57
C VAL A 152 12.64 4.77 -4.67
N GLY A 153 12.41 5.31 -3.48
CA GLY A 153 13.48 5.59 -2.52
C GLY A 153 14.25 6.88 -2.79
N GLY A 154 13.81 7.70 -3.75
CA GLY A 154 14.47 8.94 -4.14
C GLY A 154 14.32 10.09 -3.12
N ARG A 155 13.40 9.98 -2.16
CA ARG A 155 13.17 10.96 -1.08
C ARG A 155 13.53 10.36 0.28
N ARG A 156 13.53 11.19 1.33
CA ARG A 156 13.88 10.74 2.69
C ARG A 156 12.82 9.80 3.27
N PRO A 157 13.24 8.69 3.89
CA PRO A 157 12.30 7.79 4.55
C PRO A 157 11.75 8.40 5.84
N ASN A 158 10.68 7.79 6.37
CA ASN A 158 10.21 8.08 7.70
C ASN A 158 11.14 7.45 8.78
N ALA A 159 10.81 7.65 10.06
CA ALA A 159 11.65 7.19 11.17
C ALA A 159 11.81 5.65 11.24
N TRP A 160 10.93 4.88 10.58
CA TRP A 160 11.02 3.42 10.49
C TRP A 160 11.72 2.93 9.21
N GLY A 161 12.23 3.85 8.39
CA GLY A 161 12.96 3.51 7.17
C GLY A 161 12.06 3.15 5.98
N LEU A 162 10.79 3.56 6.00
CA LEU A 162 9.86 3.42 4.88
C LEU A 162 9.94 4.63 3.98
N TYR A 163 10.15 4.40 2.70
CA TYR A 163 10.24 5.44 1.66
C TYR A 163 8.92 5.58 0.91
N ASP A 164 8.72 6.71 0.28
CA ASP A 164 7.60 7.01 -0.60
C ASP A 164 6.23 6.71 0.04
N MET A 165 6.15 6.86 1.37
CA MET A 165 4.87 6.76 2.07
C MET A 165 3.94 7.93 1.74
N LEU A 166 4.50 9.02 1.20
CA LEU A 166 3.76 10.17 0.70
C LEU A 166 4.31 10.57 -0.66
N GLY A 167 3.43 10.85 -1.62
CA GLY A 167 3.78 11.20 -2.99
C GLY A 167 4.24 10.01 -3.83
N ASN A 168 4.75 10.27 -5.01
CA ASN A 168 5.13 9.36 -6.07
C ASN A 168 3.92 8.56 -6.60
N VAL A 169 3.40 7.61 -5.84
CA VAL A 169 2.18 6.87 -6.19
C VAL A 169 1.23 6.75 -5.02
N TRP A 170 -0.06 6.83 -5.28
CA TRP A 170 -1.10 6.34 -4.40
C TRP A 170 -0.93 4.84 -4.19
N GLU A 171 -1.33 4.34 -3.04
CA GLU A 171 -1.16 2.94 -2.68
C GLU A 171 -2.48 2.30 -2.25
N TRP A 172 -2.86 1.20 -2.92
CA TRP A 172 -4.00 0.39 -2.55
C TRP A 172 -3.85 -0.18 -1.14
N CYS A 173 -4.95 -0.10 -0.36
CA CYS A 173 -5.13 -0.82 0.89
C CYS A 173 -6.19 -1.91 0.74
N TRP A 174 -6.20 -2.85 1.69
CA TRP A 174 -7.17 -3.95 1.71
C TRP A 174 -8.62 -3.48 1.91
N ASP A 175 -8.84 -2.43 2.69
CA ASP A 175 -10.13 -2.07 3.27
C ASP A 175 -11.14 -1.56 2.24
N LEU A 176 -12.42 -1.86 2.50
CA LEU A 176 -13.53 -1.12 1.90
C LEU A 176 -13.54 0.31 2.47
N TYR A 177 -13.72 1.28 1.60
CA TYR A 177 -13.75 2.69 2.02
C TYR A 177 -14.98 3.01 2.90
N ASP A 178 -16.14 2.64 2.44
CA ASP A 178 -17.45 2.75 3.12
C ASP A 178 -18.44 1.87 2.36
N ALA A 179 -18.66 0.64 2.87
CA ALA A 179 -19.47 -0.36 2.19
C ALA A 179 -20.94 0.05 2.04
N GLU A 180 -21.47 0.84 2.99
CA GLU A 180 -22.87 1.26 2.97
C GLU A 180 -23.14 2.29 1.85
N VAL A 181 -22.16 3.16 1.55
CA VAL A 181 -22.33 4.24 0.58
C VAL A 181 -21.72 3.90 -0.79
N TYR A 182 -20.58 3.22 -0.80
CA TYR A 182 -19.78 2.99 -2.01
C TYR A 182 -19.62 1.51 -2.38
N GLY A 183 -20.27 0.61 -1.65
CA GLY A 183 -20.23 -0.82 -1.94
C GLY A 183 -18.79 -1.36 -1.94
N ALA A 184 -18.35 -1.89 -3.08
CA ALA A 184 -17.06 -2.57 -3.23
C ALA A 184 -15.84 -1.62 -3.32
N TYR A 185 -16.00 -0.30 -3.22
CA TYR A 185 -14.88 0.63 -3.37
C TYR A 185 -13.81 0.43 -2.31
N ARG A 186 -12.57 0.34 -2.75
CA ARG A 186 -11.39 0.11 -1.93
C ARG A 186 -10.67 1.41 -1.62
N THR A 187 -10.04 1.46 -0.44
CA THR A 187 -9.24 2.61 0.00
C THR A 187 -7.87 2.62 -0.67
N PHE A 188 -7.35 3.80 -0.97
CA PHE A 188 -5.96 4.04 -1.28
C PHE A 188 -5.44 5.31 -0.61
N ARG A 189 -4.13 5.38 -0.39
CA ARG A 189 -3.45 6.33 0.49
C ARG A 189 -2.19 6.91 -0.14
N GLY A 190 -1.66 8.00 0.43
CA GLY A 190 -0.31 8.50 0.21
C GLY A 190 -0.19 9.73 -0.67
N GLY A 191 -1.03 9.89 -1.67
CA GLY A 191 -0.82 10.88 -2.74
C GLY A 191 0.05 10.33 -3.87
N GLY A 192 -0.07 10.90 -5.07
CA GLY A 192 0.72 10.56 -6.24
C GLY A 192 1.56 11.73 -6.72
N TRP A 193 2.36 11.50 -7.76
CA TRP A 193 3.24 12.51 -8.37
C TRP A 193 2.47 13.73 -8.94
N ALA A 194 1.23 13.55 -9.32
CA ALA A 194 0.35 14.60 -9.86
C ALA A 194 -0.57 15.24 -8.79
N GLU A 195 -0.47 14.80 -7.53
CA GLU A 195 -1.34 15.29 -6.47
C GLU A 195 -0.80 16.60 -5.87
N ALA A 196 -1.69 17.56 -5.63
CA ALA A 196 -1.33 18.79 -4.94
C ALA A 196 -0.83 18.50 -3.51
N GLU A 197 0.00 19.38 -2.97
CA GLU A 197 0.60 19.27 -1.63
C GLU A 197 -0.37 18.75 -0.56
N ARG A 198 -1.59 19.30 -0.52
CA ARG A 198 -2.62 18.92 0.45
C ARG A 198 -3.09 17.46 0.34
N GLY A 199 -2.89 16.81 -0.81
CA GLY A 199 -3.24 15.40 -1.02
C GLY A 199 -2.19 14.44 -0.48
N CYS A 200 -0.95 14.91 -0.29
CA CYS A 200 0.16 14.13 0.26
C CYS A 200 0.20 14.24 1.79
N GLY A 201 -0.69 13.51 2.47
CA GLY A 201 -0.78 13.49 3.93
C GLY A 201 -1.16 12.13 4.48
N ALA A 202 -0.61 11.77 5.64
CA ALA A 202 -0.79 10.47 6.27
C ALA A 202 -2.26 10.11 6.56
N THR A 203 -3.12 11.10 6.71
CA THR A 203 -4.56 10.91 7.00
C THR A 203 -5.46 11.09 5.79
N VAL A 204 -4.91 11.42 4.62
CA VAL A 204 -5.71 11.55 3.38
C VAL A 204 -6.17 10.17 2.91
N ARG A 205 -7.47 10.07 2.63
CA ARG A 205 -8.14 8.86 2.14
C ARG A 205 -8.74 9.13 0.77
N ARG A 206 -8.52 8.22 -0.15
CA ARG A 206 -9.18 8.18 -1.45
C ARG A 206 -9.80 6.80 -1.66
N ARG A 207 -10.62 6.67 -2.66
CA ARG A 207 -11.30 5.41 -2.99
C ARG A 207 -11.56 5.28 -4.48
N SER A 208 -11.61 4.04 -4.93
CA SER A 208 -12.15 3.72 -6.25
C SER A 208 -12.67 2.28 -6.31
N HIS A 209 -13.33 1.96 -7.43
CA HIS A 209 -13.78 0.61 -7.72
C HIS A 209 -12.56 -0.35 -7.79
N PRO A 210 -12.66 -1.62 -7.34
CA PRO A 210 -11.52 -2.54 -7.32
C PRO A 210 -10.93 -2.88 -8.69
N THR A 211 -11.60 -2.53 -9.78
CA THR A 211 -11.09 -2.66 -11.17
C THR A 211 -10.48 -1.38 -11.72
N PHE A 212 -10.49 -0.29 -10.95
CA PHE A 212 -9.93 0.99 -11.38
C PHE A 212 -8.40 0.92 -11.39
N ALA A 213 -7.79 1.49 -12.43
CA ALA A 213 -6.35 1.62 -12.57
C ALA A 213 -6.03 2.98 -13.20
N ILE A 214 -4.95 3.62 -12.77
CA ILE A 214 -4.47 4.90 -13.28
C ILE A 214 -2.95 5.00 -13.07
N ASP A 215 -2.31 5.94 -13.77
CA ASP A 215 -0.86 6.08 -13.90
C ASP A 215 -0.13 6.62 -12.66
N ASP A 216 -0.85 6.98 -11.61
CA ASP A 216 -0.30 7.37 -10.30
C ASP A 216 -0.77 6.46 -9.14
N LEU A 217 -1.33 5.28 -9.44
CA LEU A 217 -1.86 4.36 -8.43
C LEU A 217 -1.20 2.98 -8.55
N GLY A 218 -0.49 2.61 -7.49
CA GLY A 218 0.20 1.34 -7.29
C GLY A 218 -0.12 0.71 -5.94
N PHE A 219 0.85 0.02 -5.34
CA PHE A 219 0.69 -0.60 -4.02
C PHE A 219 2.04 -0.97 -3.40
N ARG A 220 2.03 -1.23 -2.10
CA ARG A 220 3.13 -1.94 -1.41
C ARG A 220 2.63 -3.18 -0.71
N MET A 221 3.53 -4.11 -0.44
CA MET A 221 3.19 -5.37 0.20
C MET A 221 3.36 -5.30 1.72
N ALA A 222 2.47 -5.99 2.42
CA ALA A 222 2.58 -6.31 3.83
C ALA A 222 2.67 -7.82 4.03
N ARG A 223 3.10 -8.26 5.22
CA ARG A 223 3.15 -9.67 5.62
C ARG A 223 2.95 -9.83 7.13
N GLY A 224 2.33 -10.91 7.56
CA GLY A 224 2.01 -11.14 8.97
C GLY A 224 0.95 -10.16 9.49
N GLY A 225 0.76 -10.10 10.81
CA GLY A 225 -0.27 -9.28 11.44
C GLY A 225 -1.67 -9.75 11.02
N THR A 226 -2.37 -10.45 11.88
CA THR A 226 -3.72 -10.94 11.58
C THR A 226 -4.63 -10.57 12.73
N SER A 227 -4.94 -9.30 12.86
CA SER A 227 -6.12 -8.95 13.62
C SER A 227 -7.33 -9.43 12.82
N ALA A 228 -8.18 -10.24 13.44
CA ALA A 228 -9.55 -10.40 12.96
C ALA A 228 -10.13 -8.97 12.77
N PRO A 229 -11.00 -8.75 11.77
CA PRO A 229 -11.63 -7.46 11.58
C PRO A 229 -12.26 -7.05 12.91
N GLY A 230 -11.69 -6.03 13.55
CA GLY A 230 -12.19 -5.49 14.79
C GLY A 230 -13.64 -5.09 14.57
N GLY A 231 -14.55 -5.75 15.29
CA GLY A 231 -15.95 -5.39 15.26
C GLY A 231 -16.04 -3.92 15.64
N LYS A 232 -16.45 -3.07 14.69
CA LYS A 232 -16.71 -1.66 14.97
C LYS A 232 -17.72 -1.61 16.11
N SER A 233 -17.25 -1.33 17.35
CA SER A 233 -18.13 -0.90 18.42
C SER A 233 -18.77 0.41 17.96
N ARG A 234 -20.06 0.36 17.69
CA ARG A 234 -20.88 1.55 17.44
C ARG A 234 -21.36 2.01 18.81
N ASP A 235 -20.78 3.04 19.34
CA ASP A 235 -21.39 3.91 20.33
C ASP A 235 -21.75 5.24 19.69
#